data_6496e0be6a4b5f6669026357cabc64d5
#
_entry.id   6496e0be6a4b5f6669026357cabc64d5
#
_cell.length_a   1.000
_cell.length_b   1.000
_cell.length_c   1.000
_cell.angle_alpha   90.00
_cell.angle_beta   90.00
_cell.angle_gamma   90.00
#
_symmetry.space_group_name_H-M   'P 1'
#
loop_
_entity.id
_entity.type
_entity.pdbx_description
1 polymer ?
#
loop_
_entity_poly.entity_id
_entity_poly.type
_entity_poly.pdbx_seq_one_letter_code
_entity_poly.pdbx_strand_id
1 'polypeptide(L)'
;MKELEDTGAEPRAAHTEARETRGLFVLTAGGQAFAVRAEEAEGVAEGLTPAPLPHAPASVLGVVSLRGRMRTLLYPPALVAETQARPDANTAAPRFAVALRGDEQLALAADSVEGVVAFDVDSLPATDPQDSTPAAALEHEGRRVQLLDASRLFDAAMRGTERRRPRA
;
A
#
# COMPACT_ATOMS: atom_id res chain seq x y z
N MET A 1 16.77 -53.60 -27.55
CA MET A 1 16.51 -53.11 -27.41
C MET A 1 15.85 -52.39 -26.81
N LYS A 2 15.62 -51.81 -26.32
CA LYS A 2 15.09 -51.21 -25.79
C LYS A 2 14.95 -50.12 -25.54
N GLU A 3 14.59 -49.47 -25.45
CA GLU A 3 14.36 -48.57 -25.32
C GLU A 3 14.01 -47.80 -24.56
N LEU A 4 14.05 -47.35 -24.22
CA LEU A 4 13.87 -46.62 -23.51
C LEU A 4 13.10 -45.80 -23.43
N GLU A 5 12.45 -45.66 -23.12
CA GLU A 5 11.72 -44.99 -22.93
C GLU A 5 11.69 -44.13 -22.20
N ASP A 6 11.96 -43.54 -22.00
CA ASP A 6 11.90 -42.61 -21.36
C ASP A 6 11.03 -41.87 -21.32
N THR A 7 10.52 -41.85 -21.02
CA THR A 7 9.85 -41.19 -20.94
C THR A 7 9.59 -40.20 -20.36
N GLY A 8 9.96 -39.72 -20.32
CA GLY A 8 9.73 -38.62 -19.99
C GLY A 8 8.93 -38.21 -19.11
N ALA A 9 9.09 -38.61 -18.37
CA ALA A 9 8.47 -38.09 -17.32
C ALA A 9 8.80 -36.70 -17.12
N GLU A 10 8.44 -35.98 -17.95
CA GLU A 10 8.56 -34.62 -17.65
C GLU A 10 7.78 -34.25 -16.46
N PRO A 11 8.37 -33.54 -15.65
CA PRO A 11 7.78 -33.20 -14.40
C PRO A 11 6.51 -32.46 -14.62
N ARG A 12 5.51 -33.14 -14.47
CA ARG A 12 4.25 -32.49 -14.47
C ARG A 12 4.14 -31.42 -13.43
N ALA A 13 4.94 -31.53 -12.44
CA ALA A 13 5.04 -30.48 -11.48
C ALA A 13 5.34 -29.13 -12.13
N ALA A 14 6.06 -29.16 -13.21
CA ALA A 14 6.35 -27.93 -13.90
C ALA A 14 5.15 -27.36 -14.62
N HIS A 15 4.19 -28.18 -14.89
CA HIS A 15 2.99 -27.70 -15.54
C HIS A 15 1.92 -27.28 -14.59
N THR A 16 2.11 -27.67 -13.40
CA THR A 16 1.20 -27.27 -12.49
C THR A 16 1.44 -25.88 -12.26
N GLU A 17 0.87 -25.22 -12.77
CA GLU A 17 0.60 -24.14 -12.14
C GLU A 17 1.63 -23.19 -12.04
N ALA A 18 2.07 -22.76 -13.14
CA ALA A 18 2.51 -21.42 -13.19
C ALA A 18 1.41 -20.57 -12.61
N ARG A 19 1.37 -20.47 -11.31
CA ARG A 19 0.47 -19.53 -10.66
C ARG A 19 0.83 -18.16 -11.14
N GLU A 20 -0.15 -17.49 -11.71
CA GLU A 20 0.05 -16.12 -12.10
C GLU A 20 0.32 -15.31 -10.85
N THR A 21 1.44 -14.62 -10.83
CA THR A 21 1.82 -13.77 -9.70
C THR A 21 1.80 -12.31 -10.12
N ARG A 22 1.53 -11.46 -9.14
CA ARG A 22 1.65 -10.01 -9.32
C ARG A 22 2.58 -9.43 -8.29
N GLY A 23 3.33 -8.44 -8.70
CA GLY A 23 4.18 -7.71 -7.77
C GLY A 23 3.39 -6.70 -6.95
N LEU A 24 3.56 -6.77 -5.65
CA LEU A 24 3.04 -5.77 -4.74
C LEU A 24 4.23 -5.10 -4.05
N PHE A 25 4.17 -3.80 -3.92
CA PHE A 25 5.15 -3.04 -3.17
C PHE A 25 4.72 -3.00 -1.70
N VAL A 26 5.52 -3.62 -0.83
CA VAL A 26 5.17 -3.83 0.58
C VAL A 26 5.94 -2.85 1.47
N LEU A 27 5.22 -2.24 2.38
CA LEU A 27 5.77 -1.32 3.35
C LEU A 27 5.14 -1.56 4.73
N THR A 28 5.78 -1.04 5.76
CA THR A 28 5.26 -1.11 7.14
C THR A 28 5.10 0.31 7.69
N ALA A 29 3.97 0.56 8.31
CA ALA A 29 3.70 1.83 8.97
C ALA A 29 2.88 1.57 10.23
N GLY A 30 3.29 2.16 11.35
CA GLY A 30 2.57 1.99 12.62
C GLY A 30 2.47 0.54 13.07
N GLY A 31 3.45 -0.29 12.74
CA GLY A 31 3.44 -1.70 13.11
C GLY A 31 2.56 -2.59 12.24
N GLN A 32 1.99 -2.05 11.18
CA GLN A 32 1.12 -2.78 10.26
C GLN A 32 1.74 -2.87 8.87
N ALA A 33 1.50 -3.97 8.18
CA ALA A 33 1.97 -4.16 6.82
C ALA A 33 0.92 -3.68 5.81
N PHE A 34 1.38 -2.92 4.84
CA PHE A 34 0.57 -2.39 3.75
C PHE A 34 1.23 -2.73 2.43
N ALA A 35 0.45 -2.78 1.38
CA ALA A 35 0.96 -2.98 0.03
C ALA A 35 0.17 -2.12 -0.96
N VAL A 36 0.85 -1.76 -2.03
CA VAL A 36 0.22 -1.19 -3.23
C VAL A 36 0.72 -2.00 -4.42
N ARG A 37 0.01 -1.94 -5.52
CA ARG A 37 0.49 -2.61 -6.72
C ARG A 37 1.82 -2.01 -7.14
N ALA A 38 2.74 -2.85 -7.59
CA ALA A 38 4.09 -2.41 -7.94
C ALA A 38 4.10 -1.31 -8.99
N GLU A 39 3.19 -1.38 -9.96
CA GLU A 39 3.07 -0.36 -11.00
C GLU A 39 2.57 0.99 -10.48
N GLU A 40 1.95 1.01 -9.30
CA GLU A 40 1.46 2.25 -8.68
C GLU A 40 2.55 2.94 -7.85
N ALA A 41 3.60 2.24 -7.49
CA ALA A 41 4.72 2.82 -6.75
C ALA A 41 5.70 3.46 -7.73
N GLU A 42 5.93 4.75 -7.58
CA GLU A 42 6.82 5.50 -8.47
C GLU A 42 8.25 5.57 -7.94
N GLY A 43 8.41 5.61 -6.63
CA GLY A 43 9.72 5.67 -6.02
C GLY A 43 9.66 5.83 -4.51
N VAL A 44 10.81 5.70 -3.88
CA VAL A 44 10.96 5.82 -2.43
C VAL A 44 11.97 6.89 -2.12
N ALA A 45 11.66 7.73 -1.14
CA ALA A 45 12.59 8.72 -0.61
C ALA A 45 12.74 8.55 0.90
N GLU A 46 13.87 8.97 1.41
CA GLU A 46 14.24 8.80 2.81
C GLU A 46 14.58 10.16 3.43
N GLY A 47 14.44 10.28 4.72
CA GLY A 47 14.89 11.46 5.46
C GLY A 47 14.07 12.71 5.27
N LEU A 48 12.79 12.57 4.98
CA LEU A 48 11.92 13.69 4.68
C LEU A 48 11.26 14.24 5.94
N THR A 49 11.12 15.57 5.99
CA THR A 49 10.36 16.26 7.01
C THR A 49 9.11 16.85 6.35
N PRO A 50 7.93 16.31 6.64
CA PRO A 50 6.70 16.87 6.06
C PRO A 50 6.41 18.26 6.58
N ALA A 51 5.99 19.15 5.70
CA ALA A 51 5.45 20.44 6.10
C ALA A 51 3.98 20.23 6.46
N PRO A 52 3.58 20.50 7.71
CA PRO A 52 2.19 20.26 8.12
C PRO A 52 1.22 21.18 7.40
N LEU A 53 0.03 20.65 7.11
CA LEU A 53 -1.05 21.44 6.54
C LEU A 53 -2.08 21.76 7.63
N PRO A 54 -2.45 23.04 7.77
CA PRO A 54 -3.49 23.42 8.73
C PRO A 54 -4.81 22.74 8.41
N HIS A 55 -5.50 22.26 9.43
CA HIS A 55 -6.82 21.64 9.32
C HIS A 55 -6.87 20.40 8.44
N ALA A 56 -5.72 19.77 8.20
CA ALA A 56 -5.67 18.53 7.42
C ALA A 56 -6.32 17.37 8.19
N PRO A 57 -6.87 16.37 7.47
CA PRO A 57 -7.35 15.13 8.11
C PRO A 57 -6.23 14.40 8.85
N ALA A 58 -6.60 13.54 9.79
CA ALA A 58 -5.62 12.74 10.54
C ALA A 58 -4.74 11.87 9.66
N SER A 59 -5.26 11.46 8.50
CA SER A 59 -4.53 10.64 7.53
C SER A 59 -3.48 11.43 6.75
N VAL A 60 -3.48 12.75 6.82
CA VAL A 60 -2.52 13.60 6.11
C VAL A 60 -1.46 14.10 7.09
N LEU A 61 -0.21 13.69 6.88
CA LEU A 61 0.91 14.13 7.70
C LEU A 61 1.43 15.50 7.28
N GLY A 62 1.25 15.85 6.02
CA GLY A 62 1.73 17.11 5.49
C GLY A 62 2.10 16.98 4.02
N VAL A 63 2.93 17.90 3.56
CA VAL A 63 3.40 17.94 2.18
C VAL A 63 4.91 17.71 2.16
N VAL A 64 5.38 16.90 1.23
CA VAL A 64 6.81 16.64 1.03
C VAL A 64 7.19 16.92 -0.41
N SER A 65 8.43 17.31 -0.62
CA SER A 65 8.97 17.44 -1.98
C SER A 65 9.75 16.18 -2.33
N LEU A 66 9.30 15.47 -3.36
CA LEU A 66 9.94 14.26 -3.86
C LEU A 66 10.33 14.50 -5.32
N ARG A 67 11.64 14.46 -5.59
CA ARG A 67 12.17 14.65 -6.95
C ARG A 67 11.62 15.90 -7.64
N GLY A 68 11.53 17.01 -6.88
CA GLY A 68 11.04 18.27 -7.40
C GLY A 68 9.53 18.40 -7.53
N ARG A 69 8.80 17.41 -7.05
CA ARG A 69 7.33 17.45 -7.04
C ARG A 69 6.80 17.48 -5.62
N MET A 70 5.85 18.37 -5.39
CA MET A 70 5.16 18.43 -4.11
C MET A 70 4.12 17.31 -4.05
N ARG A 71 4.14 16.55 -2.95
CA ARG A 71 3.21 15.43 -2.75
C ARG A 71 2.59 15.51 -1.36
N THR A 72 1.33 15.13 -1.27
CA THR A 72 0.66 14.98 0.01
C THR A 72 1.04 13.65 0.63
N LEU A 73 1.62 13.70 1.82
CA LEU A 73 2.06 12.49 2.53
C LEU A 73 0.94 11.96 3.40
N LEU A 74 0.51 10.73 3.11
CA LEU A 74 -0.57 10.05 3.81
C LEU A 74 -0.01 9.06 4.83
N TYR A 75 -0.72 8.92 5.94
CA TYR A 75 -0.39 7.95 6.99
C TYR A 75 -1.27 6.72 6.82
N PRO A 76 -0.74 5.58 6.34
CA PRO A 76 -1.55 4.42 6.01
C PRO A 76 -2.44 3.89 7.12
N PRO A 77 -1.97 3.77 8.39
CA PRO A 77 -2.86 3.28 9.44
C PRO A 77 -4.13 4.11 9.61
N ALA A 78 -4.06 5.42 9.41
CA ALA A 78 -5.23 6.29 9.55
C ALA A 78 -6.20 6.17 8.37
N LEU A 79 -5.76 5.64 7.24
CA LEU A 79 -6.62 5.43 6.07
C LEU A 79 -7.53 4.21 6.23
N VAL A 80 -7.09 3.21 7.01
CA VAL A 80 -7.80 1.95 7.16
C VAL A 80 -8.49 1.81 8.51
N ALA A 81 -8.18 2.66 9.47
CA ALA A 81 -8.77 2.60 10.80
C ALA A 81 -10.16 3.23 10.80
N GLU A 82 -11.10 2.59 11.46
CA GLU A 82 -12.41 3.19 11.70
C GLU A 82 -12.30 4.36 12.66
N THR A 83 -11.32 4.32 13.54
CA THR A 83 -10.97 5.40 14.44
C THR A 83 -9.80 6.17 13.84
N GLN A 84 -9.88 7.48 13.93
CA GLN A 84 -8.82 8.35 13.42
C GLN A 84 -7.57 8.24 14.29
N ALA A 85 -6.81 7.18 14.08
CA ALA A 85 -5.54 7.00 14.76
C ALA A 85 -4.53 7.99 14.17
N ARG A 86 -4.37 9.10 14.85
CA ARG A 86 -3.30 10.03 14.52
C ARG A 86 -1.99 9.47 15.06
N PRO A 87 -0.90 9.61 14.32
CA PRO A 87 0.38 9.30 14.94
C PRO A 87 0.53 10.19 16.18
N ASP A 88 0.94 9.58 17.26
CA ASP A 88 1.19 10.33 18.50
C ASP A 88 2.24 11.42 18.23
N ALA A 89 2.10 12.53 18.92
CA ALA A 89 3.03 13.64 18.78
C ALA A 89 4.49 13.23 19.03
N ASN A 90 4.67 12.09 19.72
CA ASN A 90 5.99 11.52 19.98
C ASN A 90 6.41 10.49 18.93
N THR A 91 5.58 10.22 17.95
CA THR A 91 5.96 9.31 16.88
C THR A 91 7.01 9.99 16.03
N ALA A 92 8.14 9.34 15.88
CA ALA A 92 9.22 9.86 15.04
C ALA A 92 8.68 10.11 13.64
N ALA A 93 9.23 11.12 12.97
CA ALA A 93 8.90 11.41 11.58
C ALA A 93 9.05 10.12 10.76
N PRO A 94 8.20 9.91 9.76
CA PRO A 94 8.30 8.71 8.94
C PRO A 94 9.66 8.64 8.27
N ARG A 95 10.24 7.46 8.28
CA ARG A 95 11.57 7.25 7.74
C ARG A 95 11.58 7.30 6.22
N PHE A 96 10.52 6.82 5.60
CA PHE A 96 10.41 6.73 4.15
C PHE A 96 9.10 7.34 3.67
N ALA A 97 9.11 7.81 2.43
CA ALA A 97 7.91 8.17 1.70
C ALA A 97 7.91 7.43 0.37
N VAL A 98 6.82 6.73 0.10
CA VAL A 98 6.63 5.99 -1.14
C VAL A 98 5.74 6.83 -2.06
N ALA A 99 6.32 7.33 -3.14
CA ALA A 99 5.57 8.13 -4.11
C ALA A 99 4.66 7.24 -4.94
N LEU A 100 3.42 7.68 -5.10
CA LEU A 100 2.43 6.95 -5.91
C LEU A 100 2.23 7.63 -7.25
N ARG A 101 2.01 6.82 -8.28
CA ARG A 101 1.63 7.32 -9.59
C ARG A 101 0.19 7.81 -9.55
N GLY A 102 -0.10 8.81 -10.32
CA GLY A 102 -1.44 9.38 -10.41
C GLY A 102 -1.41 10.89 -10.37
N ASP A 103 -2.54 11.48 -10.68
CA ASP A 103 -2.68 12.93 -10.78
C ASP A 103 -2.80 13.61 -9.41
N GLU A 104 -3.18 12.86 -8.39
CA GLU A 104 -3.38 13.41 -7.05
C GLU A 104 -2.10 13.75 -6.31
N GLN A 105 -0.94 13.38 -6.84
CA GLN A 105 0.36 13.66 -6.22
C GLN A 105 0.42 13.19 -4.77
N LEU A 106 0.19 11.91 -4.56
CA LEU A 106 0.19 11.29 -3.23
C LEU A 106 1.49 10.56 -2.94
N ALA A 107 1.82 10.43 -1.66
CA ALA A 107 2.88 9.58 -1.16
C ALA A 107 2.43 8.90 0.13
N LEU A 108 2.96 7.74 0.42
CA LEU A 108 2.66 7.00 1.65
C LEU A 108 3.84 7.06 2.60
N ALA A 109 3.56 7.38 3.86
CA ALA A 109 4.57 7.35 4.90
C ALA A 109 4.85 5.91 5.31
N ALA A 110 6.10 5.56 5.50
CA ALA A 110 6.49 4.23 5.93
C ALA A 110 7.64 4.28 6.95
N ASP A 111 7.59 3.34 7.89
CA ASP A 111 8.69 3.14 8.85
C ASP A 111 9.76 2.23 8.23
N SER A 112 9.33 1.28 7.41
CA SER A 112 10.22 0.40 6.66
C SER A 112 9.59 0.02 5.32
N VAL A 113 10.44 -0.37 4.39
CA VAL A 113 10.04 -0.73 3.03
C VAL A 113 10.67 -2.08 2.69
N GLU A 114 9.86 -3.03 2.27
CA GLU A 114 10.36 -4.35 1.83
C GLU A 114 10.64 -4.37 0.32
N GLY A 115 9.99 -3.50 -0.44
CA GLY A 115 10.10 -3.49 -1.89
C GLY A 115 9.05 -4.37 -2.55
N VAL A 116 9.31 -4.79 -3.78
CA VAL A 116 8.36 -5.58 -4.57
C VAL A 116 8.42 -7.03 -4.17
N VAL A 117 7.27 -7.58 -3.80
CA VAL A 117 7.10 -8.98 -3.41
C VAL A 117 6.07 -9.61 -4.36
N ALA A 118 6.32 -10.83 -4.81
CA ALA A 118 5.39 -11.55 -5.67
C ALA A 118 4.27 -12.18 -4.84
N PHE A 119 3.04 -11.91 -5.24
CA PHE A 119 1.85 -12.50 -4.63
C PHE A 119 1.09 -13.30 -5.66
N ASP A 120 0.48 -14.40 -5.21
CA ASP A 120 -0.39 -15.20 -6.03
C ASP A 120 -1.66 -14.40 -6.35
N VAL A 121 -2.01 -14.32 -7.63
CA VAL A 121 -3.20 -13.57 -8.06
C VAL A 121 -4.47 -14.10 -7.39
N ASP A 122 -4.53 -15.41 -7.17
CA ASP A 122 -5.70 -16.03 -6.52
C ASP A 122 -5.85 -15.62 -5.06
N SER A 123 -4.78 -15.17 -4.42
CA SER A 123 -4.84 -14.67 -3.04
C SER A 123 -5.21 -13.21 -2.94
N LEU A 124 -5.25 -12.49 -4.06
CA LEU A 124 -5.59 -11.07 -4.06
C LEU A 124 -7.11 -10.91 -3.94
N PRO A 125 -7.56 -9.94 -3.13
CA PRO A 125 -8.98 -9.70 -2.98
C PRO A 125 -9.59 -9.21 -4.30
N ALA A 126 -10.84 -9.62 -4.53
CA ALA A 126 -11.59 -9.16 -5.69
C ALA A 126 -11.86 -7.66 -5.56
N THR A 127 -11.71 -6.95 -6.66
CA THR A 127 -12.02 -5.53 -6.69
C THR A 127 -13.51 -5.37 -6.93
N ASP A 128 -14.22 -4.87 -5.94
CA ASP A 128 -15.62 -4.50 -6.08
C ASP A 128 -15.70 -3.01 -6.41
N PRO A 129 -16.20 -2.65 -7.61
CA PRO A 129 -16.31 -1.25 -7.97
C PRO A 129 -17.28 -0.46 -7.08
N GLN A 130 -18.18 -1.14 -6.38
CA GLN A 130 -19.11 -0.48 -5.47
C GLN A 130 -18.55 -0.31 -4.06
N ASP A 131 -17.51 -1.06 -3.74
CA ASP A 131 -16.87 -0.94 -2.44
C ASP A 131 -15.93 0.26 -2.45
N SER A 132 -16.21 1.23 -1.62
CA SER A 132 -15.39 2.44 -1.49
C SER A 132 -14.29 2.27 -0.46
N THR A 133 -14.08 1.07 0.04
CA THR A 133 -13.04 0.78 1.02
C THR A 133 -11.66 0.96 0.40
N PRO A 134 -10.77 1.74 1.01
CA PRO A 134 -9.45 2.00 0.42
C PRO A 134 -8.49 0.83 0.55
N ALA A 135 -8.81 -0.17 1.35
CA ALA A 135 -7.92 -1.29 1.61
C ALA A 135 -8.67 -2.59 1.70
N ALA A 136 -8.02 -3.68 1.31
CA ALA A 136 -8.52 -5.03 1.46
C ALA A 136 -7.45 -5.88 2.13
N ALA A 137 -7.84 -6.73 3.07
CA ALA A 137 -6.90 -7.56 3.79
C ALA A 137 -6.54 -8.81 2.98
N LEU A 138 -5.26 -9.15 2.99
CA LEU A 138 -4.78 -10.41 2.46
C LEU A 138 -3.75 -11.00 3.43
N GLU A 139 -3.49 -12.28 3.32
CA GLU A 139 -2.47 -12.94 4.12
C GLU A 139 -1.31 -13.37 3.24
N HIS A 140 -0.10 -13.16 3.72
CA HIS A 140 1.12 -13.56 3.06
C HIS A 140 2.12 -14.05 4.10
N GLU A 141 2.53 -15.30 3.97
CA GLU A 141 3.47 -15.94 4.89
C GLU A 141 3.08 -15.79 6.36
N GLY A 142 1.79 -16.00 6.64
CA GLY A 142 1.27 -15.90 8.01
C GLY A 142 1.11 -14.48 8.53
N ARG A 143 1.34 -13.48 7.69
CA ARG A 143 1.23 -12.07 8.05
C ARG A 143 0.07 -11.43 7.32
N ARG A 144 -0.70 -10.65 8.04
CA ARG A 144 -1.79 -9.89 7.44
C ARG A 144 -1.24 -8.62 6.79
N VAL A 145 -1.60 -8.42 5.53
CA VAL A 145 -1.20 -7.25 4.75
C VAL A 145 -2.45 -6.54 4.25
N GLN A 146 -2.48 -5.22 4.36
CA GLN A 146 -3.57 -4.40 3.83
C GLN A 146 -3.18 -3.92 2.43
N LEU A 147 -3.88 -4.41 1.41
CA LEU A 147 -3.66 -3.95 0.05
C LEU A 147 -4.44 -2.65 -0.15
N LEU A 148 -3.71 -1.56 -0.37
CA LEU A 148 -4.30 -0.25 -0.60
C LEU A 148 -4.61 -0.06 -2.08
N ASP A 149 -5.76 0.53 -2.35
CA ASP A 149 -6.14 0.91 -3.71
C ASP A 149 -5.77 2.38 -3.91
N ALA A 150 -4.73 2.63 -4.68
CA ALA A 150 -4.20 3.98 -4.89
C ALA A 150 -5.27 4.94 -5.44
N SER A 151 -6.19 4.45 -6.27
CA SER A 151 -7.24 5.28 -6.85
C SER A 151 -8.27 5.75 -5.81
N ARG A 152 -8.32 5.13 -4.65
CA ARG A 152 -9.31 5.45 -3.60
C ARG A 152 -8.70 6.19 -2.41
N LEU A 153 -7.39 6.34 -2.38
CA LEU A 153 -6.70 6.93 -1.21
C LEU A 153 -7.04 8.40 -1.02
N PHE A 154 -7.13 9.15 -2.09
CA PHE A 154 -7.48 10.58 -2.00
C PHE A 154 -8.86 10.74 -1.37
N ASP A 155 -9.86 10.03 -1.86
CA ASP A 155 -11.22 10.11 -1.33
C ASP A 155 -11.27 9.60 0.11
N ALA A 156 -10.52 8.57 0.44
CA ALA A 156 -10.45 8.04 1.80
C ALA A 156 -9.87 9.08 2.77
N ALA A 157 -8.82 9.77 2.35
CA ALA A 157 -8.22 10.83 3.15
C ALA A 157 -9.18 11.99 3.37
N MET A 158 -9.90 12.39 2.33
CA MET A 158 -10.84 13.52 2.40
C MET A 158 -12.09 13.21 3.21
N ARG A 159 -12.57 11.98 3.18
CA ARG A 159 -13.74 11.58 3.97
C ARG A 159 -13.53 11.75 5.47
N GLY A 160 -12.30 11.63 5.92
CA GLY A 160 -11.95 11.89 7.31
C GLY A 160 -12.26 13.31 7.77
N THR A 161 -12.33 14.25 6.84
CA THR A 161 -12.61 15.67 7.14
C THR A 161 -14.09 15.91 7.38
N GLU A 162 -14.95 15.22 6.65
CA GLU A 162 -16.40 15.42 6.76
C GLU A 162 -16.97 14.95 8.09
N ARG A 163 -16.39 13.90 8.65
CA ARG A 163 -16.81 13.37 9.94
C ARG A 163 -16.48 14.31 11.11
N ARG A 164 -15.65 15.32 10.88
CA ARG A 164 -15.21 16.25 11.92
C ARG A 164 -16.03 17.52 12.02
N ARG A 165 -16.99 17.73 11.13
CA ARG A 165 -17.85 18.89 11.27
C ARG A 165 -18.79 18.64 12.44
N PRO A 166 -18.68 19.40 13.54
CA PRO A 166 -19.66 19.31 14.58
C PRO A 166 -21.01 19.69 13.96
N ARG A 167 -21.96 18.85 14.17
CA ARG A 167 -23.33 19.24 13.84
C ARG A 167 -23.69 20.41 14.73
N ALA A 168 -23.89 21.52 14.11
CA ALA A 168 -24.42 22.67 14.80
C ALA A 168 -25.84 22.37 15.26
#